data_95679369d9de51ec1f0cde9cc32754fb
#
_entry.id   95679369d9de51ec1f0cde9cc32754fb
#
_cell.length_a   1.000
_cell.length_b   1.000
_cell.length_c   1.000
_cell.angle_alpha   90.00
_cell.angle_beta   90.00
_cell.angle_gamma   90.00
#
_symmetry.space_group_name_H-M   'P 1'
#
loop_
_entity.id
_entity.type
_entity.pdbx_description
1 polymer ?
#
loop_
_entity_poly.entity_id
_entity_poly.type
_entity_poly.pdbx_seq_one_letter_code
_entity_poly.pdbx_strand_id
1 'polypeptide(L)'
;MSGKVGINLIFTMLMLSIQGIVSSQYIHSGKITFERRTNLEKRYSDPRMKRMINENNKIRNEGFYLIFNDSSALFTGIPDEKSDEMSWMTAKNSYYQNLNSKKQLTVLNLFGQSLYILDSLPQRKWKITDSKRTISGYECRKAVYQKNDSTRLYAWYTSALVPSAGPEGFCGLPGTILGLATEDGGIIYFAKKIEVIMPKKDDILLDAGKNKVVNLKELREKIEKDYGNTPWGKRMFDDLFRWL
;
A
#
# COMPACT_ATOMS: atom_id res chain seq x y z
N MET A 1 72.38 9.72 -23.83
CA MET A 1 71.00 10.18 -23.85
C MET A 1 70.13 8.98 -23.80
N SER A 2 69.66 8.62 -22.59
CA SER A 2 68.70 7.52 -22.41
C SER A 2 68.15 7.64 -21.00
N GLY A 3 66.83 7.72 -20.86
CA GLY A 3 66.23 7.62 -19.57
C GLY A 3 65.23 8.70 -19.24
N LYS A 4 64.06 8.74 -19.92
CA LYS A 4 62.84 9.49 -19.44
C LYS A 4 61.52 8.99 -20.05
N VAL A 5 61.36 7.70 -20.37
CA VAL A 5 60.11 7.19 -20.96
C VAL A 5 59.38 6.21 -20.04
N GLY A 6 59.97 5.81 -18.92
CA GLY A 6 59.38 4.70 -18.12
C GLY A 6 58.42 5.07 -16.99
N ILE A 7 58.25 6.37 -16.62
CA ILE A 7 57.51 6.73 -15.38
C ILE A 7 56.05 7.14 -15.67
N ASN A 8 55.74 7.56 -16.88
CA ASN A 8 54.36 8.01 -17.21
C ASN A 8 53.38 6.88 -17.52
N LEU A 9 53.78 5.65 -17.74
CA LEU A 9 52.89 4.53 -18.04
C LEU A 9 52.29 3.85 -16.77
N ILE A 10 52.95 4.01 -15.62
CA ILE A 10 52.52 3.39 -14.35
C ILE A 10 51.43 4.23 -13.69
N PHE A 11 51.41 5.55 -13.90
CA PHE A 11 50.45 6.44 -13.27
C PHE A 11 49.08 6.43 -13.96
N THR A 12 48.98 6.03 -15.25
CA THR A 12 47.72 5.90 -15.98
C THR A 12 46.96 4.60 -15.71
N MET A 13 47.63 3.57 -15.18
CA MET A 13 47.01 2.27 -14.92
C MET A 13 46.38 2.18 -13.50
N LEU A 14 46.66 3.14 -12.61
CA LEU A 14 46.12 3.14 -11.23
C LEU A 14 44.79 3.90 -11.09
N MET A 15 44.31 4.61 -12.16
CA MET A 15 43.07 5.37 -12.13
C MET A 15 41.84 4.58 -12.67
N LEU A 16 42.00 3.32 -13.10
CA LEU A 16 40.89 2.54 -13.73
C LEU A 16 40.27 1.48 -12.82
N SER A 17 40.53 1.46 -11.54
CA SER A 17 40.01 0.37 -10.68
C SER A 17 39.14 0.82 -9.51
N ILE A 18 38.52 2.00 -9.59
CA ILE A 18 37.42 2.36 -8.69
C ILE A 18 36.11 2.26 -9.48
N GLN A 19 35.82 1.10 -10.01
CA GLN A 19 34.43 0.72 -10.26
C GLN A 19 33.85 0.43 -8.87
N GLY A 20 33.21 1.45 -8.28
CA GLY A 20 32.45 1.28 -7.06
C GLY A 20 31.47 0.14 -7.27
N ILE A 21 31.66 -0.95 -6.51
CA ILE A 21 30.65 -1.98 -6.36
C ILE A 21 29.46 -1.26 -5.74
N VAL A 22 28.50 -0.84 -6.56
CA VAL A 22 27.19 -0.40 -6.08
C VAL A 22 26.54 -1.66 -5.52
N SER A 23 26.85 -1.95 -4.25
CA SER A 23 26.13 -2.97 -3.49
C SER A 23 24.69 -2.48 -3.41
N SER A 24 23.81 -3.10 -4.15
CA SER A 24 22.38 -2.90 -4.00
C SER A 24 22.01 -3.39 -2.61
N GLN A 25 21.92 -2.46 -1.65
CA GLN A 25 21.58 -2.77 -0.28
C GLN A 25 20.06 -3.06 -0.24
N TYR A 26 19.71 -4.33 -0.04
CA TYR A 26 18.33 -4.72 0.19
C TYR A 26 17.86 -4.28 1.57
N ILE A 27 16.70 -3.65 1.63
CA ILE A 27 16.10 -3.14 2.86
C ILE A 27 15.07 -4.14 3.36
N HIS A 28 15.30 -4.69 4.54
CA HIS A 28 14.48 -5.73 5.16
C HIS A 28 13.50 -5.18 6.19
N SER A 29 13.73 -3.97 6.69
CA SER A 29 12.86 -3.35 7.69
C SER A 29 12.81 -1.84 7.53
N GLY A 30 11.68 -1.25 7.88
CA GLY A 30 11.50 0.18 7.74
C GLY A 30 10.09 0.66 8.01
N LYS A 31 9.93 1.99 7.80
CA LYS A 31 8.65 2.69 7.85
C LYS A 31 8.49 3.54 6.62
N ILE A 32 7.37 3.41 5.94
CA ILE A 32 7.01 4.21 4.78
C ILE A 32 5.80 5.07 5.13
N THR A 33 5.90 6.37 4.88
CA THR A 33 4.76 7.28 4.95
C THR A 33 4.14 7.38 3.56
N PHE A 34 2.85 7.05 3.47
CA PHE A 34 2.05 7.18 2.26
C PHE A 34 1.09 8.35 2.35
N GLU A 35 0.78 8.93 1.20
CA GLU A 35 -0.37 9.79 1.01
C GLU A 35 -1.39 9.06 0.13
N ARG A 36 -2.64 8.99 0.60
CA ARG A 36 -3.79 8.59 -0.21
C ARG A 36 -4.49 9.84 -0.73
N ARG A 37 -4.63 9.95 -2.03
CA ARG A 37 -5.48 10.94 -2.68
C ARG A 37 -6.74 10.27 -3.19
N THR A 38 -7.90 10.69 -2.69
CA THR A 38 -9.21 10.19 -3.10
C THR A 38 -9.99 11.29 -3.81
N ASN A 39 -10.45 11.01 -5.04
CA ASN A 39 -11.40 11.87 -5.74
C ASN A 39 -12.82 11.40 -5.40
N LEU A 40 -13.55 12.15 -4.59
CA LEU A 40 -14.88 11.80 -4.12
C LEU A 40 -15.93 11.80 -5.23
N GLU A 41 -15.79 12.65 -6.27
CA GLU A 41 -16.70 12.66 -7.41
C GLU A 41 -16.65 11.36 -8.20
N LYS A 42 -15.44 10.78 -8.34
CA LYS A 42 -15.24 9.47 -8.98
C LYS A 42 -15.65 8.31 -8.08
N ARG A 43 -15.50 8.49 -6.76
CA ARG A 43 -15.85 7.45 -5.78
C ARG A 43 -17.34 7.30 -5.62
N TYR A 44 -18.09 8.39 -5.57
CA TYR A 44 -19.52 8.39 -5.29
C TYR A 44 -20.36 8.69 -6.53
N SER A 45 -21.22 7.75 -6.91
CA SER A 45 -22.19 7.93 -8.00
C SER A 45 -23.57 8.38 -7.51
N ASP A 46 -23.88 8.22 -6.19
CA ASP A 46 -25.16 8.58 -5.59
C ASP A 46 -25.41 10.10 -5.63
N PRO A 47 -26.54 10.57 -6.17
CA PRO A 47 -26.85 12.00 -6.26
C PRO A 47 -26.89 12.73 -4.91
N ARG A 48 -27.24 12.03 -3.80
CA ARG A 48 -27.26 12.61 -2.46
C ARG A 48 -25.84 12.87 -1.97
N MET A 49 -24.93 11.91 -2.20
CA MET A 49 -23.51 12.05 -1.87
C MET A 49 -22.86 13.14 -2.73
N LYS A 50 -23.16 13.17 -4.03
CA LYS A 50 -22.62 14.19 -4.94
C LYS A 50 -23.01 15.62 -4.54
N ARG A 51 -24.19 15.83 -3.97
CA ARG A 51 -24.60 17.17 -3.48
C ARG A 51 -23.75 17.69 -2.33
N MET A 52 -23.10 16.81 -1.58
CA MET A 52 -22.19 17.17 -0.48
C MET A 52 -20.76 17.45 -0.98
N ILE A 53 -20.45 17.08 -2.24
CA ILE A 53 -19.13 17.24 -2.83
C ILE A 53 -19.11 18.53 -3.63
N ASN A 54 -18.09 19.35 -3.42
CA ASN A 54 -17.84 20.62 -4.10
C ASN A 54 -16.34 20.80 -4.39
N GLU A 55 -15.98 21.89 -5.07
CA GLU A 55 -14.59 22.18 -5.46
C GLU A 55 -13.60 22.13 -4.27
N ASN A 56 -14.03 22.49 -3.05
CA ASN A 56 -13.15 22.57 -1.89
C ASN A 56 -12.92 21.21 -1.22
N ASN A 57 -13.83 20.24 -1.39
CA ASN A 57 -13.76 18.95 -0.72
C ASN A 57 -13.69 17.74 -1.66
N LYS A 58 -13.79 17.92 -2.98
CA LYS A 58 -13.78 16.81 -3.96
C LYS A 58 -12.51 15.95 -3.93
N ILE A 59 -11.39 16.52 -3.47
CA ILE A 59 -10.12 15.79 -3.29
C ILE A 59 -9.81 15.71 -1.81
N ARG A 60 -9.61 14.47 -1.33
CA ARG A 60 -9.16 14.20 0.03
C ARG A 60 -7.75 13.64 -0.02
N ASN A 61 -6.87 14.20 0.83
CA ASN A 61 -5.53 13.69 1.04
C ASN A 61 -5.42 13.19 2.48
N GLU A 62 -4.96 11.97 2.66
CA GLU A 62 -4.88 11.31 3.95
C GLU A 62 -3.57 10.55 4.09
N GLY A 63 -3.01 10.57 5.30
CA GLY A 63 -1.75 9.92 5.60
C GLY A 63 -1.92 8.48 6.09
N PHE A 64 -0.94 7.63 5.73
CA PHE A 64 -0.85 6.24 6.18
C PHE A 64 0.60 5.87 6.45
N TYR A 65 0.80 4.88 7.33
CA TYR A 65 2.07 4.22 7.52
C TYR A 65 2.03 2.79 7.01
N LEU A 66 3.13 2.36 6.39
CA LEU A 66 3.47 0.94 6.25
C LEU A 66 4.75 0.71 7.07
N ILE A 67 4.63 -0.06 8.13
CA ILE A 67 5.74 -0.46 9.00
C ILE A 67 6.01 -1.94 8.71
N PHE A 68 7.26 -2.31 8.46
CA PHE A 68 7.57 -3.67 8.02
C PHE A 68 8.91 -4.17 8.51
N ASN A 69 9.03 -5.49 8.60
CA ASN A 69 10.25 -6.25 8.73
C ASN A 69 10.14 -7.55 7.90
N ASP A 70 11.12 -8.45 7.97
CA ASP A 70 11.13 -9.71 7.20
C ASP A 70 9.94 -10.62 7.46
N SER A 71 9.29 -10.51 8.63
CA SER A 71 8.24 -11.43 9.07
C SER A 71 6.84 -10.83 9.06
N SER A 72 6.72 -9.50 9.06
CA SER A 72 5.44 -8.82 9.27
C SER A 72 5.39 -7.47 8.58
N ALA A 73 4.18 -7.04 8.20
CA ALA A 73 3.91 -5.71 7.71
C ALA A 73 2.58 -5.20 8.29
N LEU A 74 2.56 -3.94 8.72
CA LEU A 74 1.36 -3.23 9.19
C LEU A 74 1.14 -1.99 8.34
N PHE A 75 0.04 -1.95 7.60
CA PHE A 75 -0.47 -0.74 6.95
C PHE A 75 -1.60 -0.17 7.79
N THR A 76 -1.50 1.12 8.19
CA THR A 76 -2.49 1.76 9.06
C THR A 76 -2.59 3.25 8.80
N GLY A 77 -3.77 3.84 9.05
CA GLY A 77 -3.99 5.27 8.89
C GLY A 77 -3.26 6.09 9.96
N ILE A 78 -2.75 7.26 9.56
CA ILE A 78 -2.27 8.28 10.49
C ILE A 78 -3.50 8.97 11.08
N PRO A 79 -3.61 9.12 12.41
CA PRO A 79 -4.67 9.88 13.02
C PRO A 79 -4.73 11.32 12.48
N ASP A 80 -5.93 11.83 12.25
CA ASP A 80 -6.09 13.22 11.82
C ASP A 80 -5.90 14.15 13.03
N GLU A 81 -5.12 15.22 12.85
CA GLU A 81 -4.89 16.22 13.91
C GLU A 81 -6.15 17.03 14.21
N LYS A 82 -7.08 17.12 13.28
CA LYS A 82 -8.35 17.83 13.42
C LYS A 82 -9.51 16.93 13.04
N SER A 83 -10.61 17.03 13.78
CA SER A 83 -11.86 16.38 13.38
C SER A 83 -12.35 16.99 12.07
N ASP A 84 -12.54 16.14 11.07
CA ASP A 84 -13.07 16.53 9.78
C ASP A 84 -14.47 15.92 9.64
N GLU A 85 -15.47 16.77 9.51
CA GLU A 85 -16.88 16.38 9.38
C GLU A 85 -17.12 15.41 8.20
N MET A 86 -16.24 15.44 7.20
CA MET A 86 -16.31 14.56 6.02
C MET A 86 -15.42 13.32 6.14
N SER A 87 -14.78 13.07 7.28
CA SER A 87 -13.87 11.93 7.48
C SER A 87 -14.54 10.57 7.27
N TRP A 88 -15.84 10.47 7.48
CA TRP A 88 -16.64 9.28 7.23
C TRP A 88 -16.75 8.89 5.76
N MET A 89 -16.49 9.80 4.81
CA MET A 89 -16.49 9.51 3.38
C MET A 89 -15.30 8.64 2.94
N THR A 90 -14.26 8.57 3.74
CA THR A 90 -13.06 7.76 3.44
C THR A 90 -12.62 7.00 4.69
N ALA A 91 -12.86 5.69 4.74
CA ALA A 91 -12.41 4.88 5.86
C ALA A 91 -10.89 4.73 5.86
N LYS A 92 -10.28 4.78 7.06
CA LYS A 92 -8.88 4.40 7.29
C LYS A 92 -8.86 3.03 7.95
N ASN A 93 -8.71 1.99 7.12
CA ASN A 93 -8.61 0.62 7.57
C ASN A 93 -7.16 0.28 7.93
N SER A 94 -6.98 -0.79 8.72
CA SER A 94 -5.64 -1.30 9.04
C SER A 94 -5.50 -2.75 8.58
N TYR A 95 -4.29 -3.09 8.10
CA TYR A 95 -3.96 -4.40 7.54
C TYR A 95 -2.65 -4.88 8.14
N TYR A 96 -2.72 -5.88 9.00
CA TYR A 96 -1.55 -6.57 9.52
C TYR A 96 -1.34 -7.87 8.77
N GLN A 97 -0.15 -8.07 8.24
CA GLN A 97 0.26 -9.25 7.49
C GLN A 97 1.38 -9.97 8.24
N ASN A 98 1.14 -11.23 8.60
CA ASN A 98 2.19 -12.14 9.02
C ASN A 98 2.69 -12.90 7.78
N LEU A 99 3.87 -12.53 7.31
CA LEU A 99 4.45 -13.06 6.07
C LEU A 99 4.88 -14.52 6.20
N ASN A 100 5.25 -14.95 7.41
CA ASN A 100 5.66 -16.34 7.68
C ASN A 100 4.47 -17.28 7.69
N SER A 101 3.40 -16.96 8.43
CA SER A 101 2.19 -17.79 8.51
C SER A 101 1.23 -17.55 7.34
N LYS A 102 1.52 -16.56 6.47
CA LYS A 102 0.67 -16.14 5.34
C LYS A 102 -0.76 -15.81 5.76
N LYS A 103 -0.91 -15.13 6.89
CA LYS A 103 -2.20 -14.66 7.42
C LYS A 103 -2.26 -13.15 7.43
N GLN A 104 -3.47 -12.62 7.27
CA GLN A 104 -3.76 -11.19 7.34
C GLN A 104 -4.89 -10.94 8.33
N LEU A 105 -4.66 -10.04 9.29
CA LEU A 105 -5.70 -9.45 10.12
C LEU A 105 -6.04 -8.08 9.52
N THR A 106 -7.30 -7.90 9.14
CA THR A 106 -7.82 -6.63 8.64
C THR A 106 -8.76 -6.04 9.68
N VAL A 107 -8.57 -4.77 10.01
CA VAL A 107 -9.50 -4.01 10.84
C VAL A 107 -10.21 -2.99 9.97
N LEU A 108 -11.49 -3.23 9.72
CA LEU A 108 -12.35 -2.31 8.97
C LEU A 108 -13.08 -1.40 9.95
N ASN A 109 -12.96 -0.10 9.73
CA ASN A 109 -13.71 0.91 10.48
C ASN A 109 -15.00 1.26 9.73
N LEU A 110 -16.13 0.83 10.29
CA LEU A 110 -17.44 0.99 9.68
C LEU A 110 -18.44 1.56 10.70
N PHE A 111 -19.02 2.73 10.42
CA PHE A 111 -20.00 3.40 11.27
C PHE A 111 -19.59 3.53 12.74
N GLY A 112 -18.31 3.86 12.98
CA GLY A 112 -17.76 3.96 14.33
C GLY A 112 -17.47 2.63 15.04
N GLN A 113 -17.65 1.50 14.36
CA GLN A 113 -17.32 0.18 14.87
C GLN A 113 -16.12 -0.40 14.11
N SER A 114 -15.29 -1.17 14.82
CA SER A 114 -14.18 -1.90 14.21
C SER A 114 -14.58 -3.37 14.02
N LEU A 115 -14.44 -3.85 12.79
CA LEU A 115 -14.66 -5.24 12.41
C LEU A 115 -13.31 -5.91 12.18
N TYR A 116 -13.07 -7.04 12.83
CA TYR A 116 -11.81 -7.77 12.77
C TYR A 116 -11.97 -9.00 11.87
N ILE A 117 -11.19 -9.05 10.79
CA ILE A 117 -11.24 -10.13 9.79
C ILE A 117 -9.87 -10.80 9.75
N LEU A 118 -9.82 -12.10 10.07
CA LEU A 118 -8.61 -12.89 9.95
C LEU A 118 -8.77 -13.87 8.79
N ASP A 119 -7.87 -13.80 7.83
CA ASP A 119 -7.88 -14.66 6.66
C ASP A 119 -6.46 -14.98 6.17
N SER A 120 -6.35 -15.81 5.15
CA SER A 120 -5.09 -16.02 4.43
C SER A 120 -4.67 -14.75 3.67
N LEU A 121 -3.37 -14.58 3.42
CA LEU A 121 -2.90 -13.52 2.53
C LEU A 121 -3.56 -13.66 1.16
N PRO A 122 -4.15 -12.58 0.62
CA PRO A 122 -4.82 -12.64 -0.68
C PRO A 122 -3.85 -13.01 -1.81
N GLN A 123 -4.20 -14.02 -2.59
CA GLN A 123 -3.46 -14.43 -3.78
C GLN A 123 -3.91 -13.59 -4.97
N ARG A 124 -3.07 -12.67 -5.45
CA ARG A 124 -3.37 -11.79 -6.58
C ARG A 124 -2.47 -12.13 -7.77
N LYS A 125 -3.08 -12.32 -8.94
CA LYS A 125 -2.34 -12.58 -10.20
C LYS A 125 -1.92 -11.24 -10.81
N TRP A 126 -0.67 -10.83 -10.56
CA TRP A 126 -0.09 -9.62 -11.10
C TRP A 126 0.50 -9.84 -12.48
N LYS A 127 0.22 -8.93 -13.42
CA LYS A 127 0.94 -8.84 -14.70
C LYS A 127 2.00 -7.74 -14.57
N ILE A 128 3.26 -8.13 -14.44
CA ILE A 128 4.39 -7.20 -14.40
C ILE A 128 4.65 -6.67 -15.80
N THR A 129 4.94 -5.38 -15.95
CA THR A 129 5.22 -4.69 -17.20
C THR A 129 6.64 -4.11 -17.20
N ASP A 130 7.10 -3.64 -18.36
CA ASP A 130 8.42 -3.01 -18.50
C ASP A 130 8.42 -1.51 -18.11
N SER A 131 7.24 -0.94 -17.82
CA SER A 131 7.13 0.44 -17.38
C SER A 131 7.81 0.64 -16.05
N LYS A 132 8.64 1.67 -15.96
CA LYS A 132 9.38 2.06 -14.76
C LYS A 132 9.07 3.49 -14.37
N ARG A 133 9.22 3.81 -13.08
CA ARG A 133 9.22 5.17 -12.55
C ARG A 133 9.98 5.24 -11.23
N THR A 134 10.44 6.42 -10.87
CA THR A 134 11.04 6.66 -9.55
C THR A 134 9.98 7.16 -8.58
N ILE A 135 9.91 6.53 -7.38
CA ILE A 135 9.07 6.94 -6.27
C ILE A 135 9.93 7.01 -5.02
N SER A 136 9.98 8.17 -4.37
CA SER A 136 10.78 8.42 -3.15
C SER A 136 12.23 7.96 -3.27
N GLY A 137 12.85 8.15 -4.46
CA GLY A 137 14.23 7.79 -4.74
C GLY A 137 14.46 6.34 -5.19
N TYR A 138 13.44 5.49 -5.21
CA TYR A 138 13.55 4.09 -5.63
C TYR A 138 13.00 3.88 -7.03
N GLU A 139 13.74 3.13 -7.86
CA GLU A 139 13.22 2.65 -9.14
C GLU A 139 12.13 1.61 -8.88
N CYS A 140 10.95 1.84 -9.46
CA CYS A 140 9.79 0.97 -9.33
C CYS A 140 9.35 0.46 -10.70
N ARG A 141 8.98 -0.83 -10.76
CA ARG A 141 8.34 -1.43 -11.94
C ARG A 141 6.83 -1.41 -11.76
N LYS A 142 6.12 -1.23 -12.88
CA LYS A 142 4.65 -1.27 -12.90
C LYS A 142 4.16 -2.71 -12.98
N ALA A 143 3.15 -3.01 -12.16
CA ALA A 143 2.37 -4.23 -12.25
C ALA A 143 0.88 -3.89 -12.36
N VAL A 144 0.11 -4.76 -13.02
CA VAL A 144 -1.32 -4.60 -13.25
C VAL A 144 -2.05 -5.77 -12.62
N TYR A 145 -3.07 -5.48 -11.83
CA TYR A 145 -3.99 -6.46 -11.27
C TYR A 145 -5.38 -6.22 -11.85
N GLN A 146 -5.95 -7.24 -12.49
CA GLN A 146 -7.32 -7.26 -12.97
C GLN A 146 -8.18 -8.02 -11.97
N LYS A 147 -9.01 -7.32 -11.20
CA LYS A 147 -9.91 -7.94 -10.22
C LYS A 147 -11.12 -8.58 -10.90
N ASN A 148 -11.70 -7.84 -11.87
CA ASN A 148 -12.83 -8.25 -12.71
C ASN A 148 -12.81 -7.43 -14.01
N ASP A 149 -13.80 -7.58 -14.88
CA ASP A 149 -13.84 -6.90 -16.18
C ASP A 149 -13.85 -5.37 -16.08
N SER A 150 -14.32 -4.81 -14.96
CA SER A 150 -14.47 -3.37 -14.75
C SER A 150 -13.48 -2.77 -13.74
N THR A 151 -12.69 -3.59 -13.04
CA THR A 151 -11.81 -3.10 -11.97
C THR A 151 -10.37 -3.50 -12.23
N ARG A 152 -9.56 -2.50 -12.61
CA ARG A 152 -8.12 -2.64 -12.80
C ARG A 152 -7.36 -1.75 -11.86
N LEU A 153 -6.27 -2.29 -11.31
CA LEU A 153 -5.37 -1.60 -10.40
C LEU A 153 -3.95 -1.60 -10.94
N TYR A 154 -3.27 -0.50 -10.73
CA TYR A 154 -1.87 -0.31 -11.07
C TYR A 154 -1.04 -0.21 -9.81
N ALA A 155 -0.03 -1.05 -9.69
CA ALA A 155 0.96 -1.00 -8.62
C ALA A 155 2.33 -0.65 -9.19
N TRP A 156 3.10 0.14 -8.43
CA TRP A 156 4.53 0.37 -8.66
C TRP A 156 5.28 -0.18 -7.47
N TYR A 157 6.11 -1.17 -7.68
CA TYR A 157 6.86 -1.86 -6.64
C TYR A 157 8.36 -1.78 -6.89
N THR A 158 9.15 -1.87 -5.82
CA THR A 158 10.60 -1.95 -5.88
C THR A 158 11.09 -3.21 -5.17
N SER A 159 12.06 -3.90 -5.78
CA SER A 159 12.74 -5.05 -5.16
C SER A 159 13.81 -4.64 -4.16
N ALA A 160 14.19 -3.37 -4.11
CA ALA A 160 15.12 -2.85 -3.11
C ALA A 160 14.58 -2.95 -1.68
N LEU A 161 13.25 -2.94 -1.50
CA LEU A 161 12.58 -3.21 -0.24
C LEU A 161 11.99 -4.63 -0.31
N VAL A 162 12.57 -5.54 0.46
CA VAL A 162 12.36 -7.00 0.31
C VAL A 162 10.93 -7.48 0.62
N PRO A 163 10.26 -7.02 1.70
CA PRO A 163 8.95 -7.57 2.04
C PRO A 163 7.90 -7.30 0.95
N SER A 164 7.15 -8.35 0.59
CA SER A 164 6.02 -8.26 -0.33
C SER A 164 4.81 -7.68 0.38
N ALA A 165 4.78 -6.36 0.54
CA ALA A 165 3.75 -5.62 1.25
C ALA A 165 3.42 -4.31 0.54
N GLY A 166 2.30 -3.66 0.90
CA GLY A 166 1.89 -2.39 0.32
C GLY A 166 0.62 -1.82 0.94
N PRO A 167 0.11 -0.71 0.37
CA PRO A 167 -1.15 -0.11 0.80
C PRO A 167 -2.31 -1.11 0.77
N GLU A 168 -3.27 -0.95 1.69
CA GLU A 168 -4.51 -1.74 1.77
C GLU A 168 -4.30 -3.27 1.78
N GLY A 169 -3.18 -3.75 2.34
CA GLY A 169 -2.85 -5.17 2.38
C GLY A 169 -2.52 -5.79 1.02
N PHE A 170 -2.20 -4.98 0.02
CA PHE A 170 -1.72 -5.50 -1.27
C PHE A 170 -0.34 -6.12 -1.12
N CYS A 171 -0.18 -7.33 -1.66
CA CYS A 171 1.04 -8.13 -1.63
C CYS A 171 1.15 -9.01 -2.87
N GLY A 172 2.16 -9.88 -2.95
CA GLY A 172 2.36 -10.86 -4.03
C GLY A 172 3.24 -10.35 -5.18
N LEU A 173 3.87 -9.17 -5.04
CA LEU A 173 4.92 -8.69 -5.94
C LEU A 173 6.31 -8.98 -5.34
N PRO A 174 7.38 -9.09 -6.15
CA PRO A 174 8.73 -9.33 -5.64
C PRO A 174 9.33 -8.04 -5.06
N GLY A 175 8.81 -7.60 -3.91
CA GLY A 175 9.19 -6.40 -3.19
C GLY A 175 8.00 -5.56 -2.74
N THR A 176 8.30 -4.38 -2.17
CA THR A 176 7.31 -3.50 -1.56
C THR A 176 6.67 -2.57 -2.58
N ILE A 177 5.35 -2.41 -2.49
CA ILE A 177 4.55 -1.50 -3.34
C ILE A 177 4.67 -0.08 -2.78
N LEU A 178 5.23 0.82 -3.58
CA LEU A 178 5.40 2.25 -3.26
C LEU A 178 4.34 3.15 -3.91
N GLY A 179 3.59 2.61 -4.85
CA GLY A 179 2.46 3.29 -5.47
C GLY A 179 1.34 2.32 -5.81
N LEU A 180 0.10 2.71 -5.58
CA LEU A 180 -1.09 1.94 -5.92
C LEU A 180 -2.17 2.89 -6.43
N ALA A 181 -2.82 2.57 -7.54
CA ALA A 181 -3.87 3.41 -8.09
C ALA A 181 -4.97 2.58 -8.76
N THR A 182 -6.21 3.06 -8.66
CA THR A 182 -7.29 2.61 -9.52
C THR A 182 -7.08 3.13 -10.95
N GLU A 183 -7.56 2.40 -11.96
CA GLU A 183 -7.41 2.77 -13.38
C GLU A 183 -8.01 4.14 -13.70
N ASP A 184 -9.14 4.48 -13.08
CA ASP A 184 -9.80 5.76 -13.22
C ASP A 184 -9.10 6.91 -12.46
N GLY A 185 -8.07 6.60 -11.66
CA GLY A 185 -7.40 7.57 -10.81
C GLY A 185 -8.26 8.11 -9.67
N GLY A 186 -9.34 7.42 -9.32
CA GLY A 186 -10.23 7.80 -8.22
C GLY A 186 -9.58 7.65 -6.85
N ILE A 187 -8.70 6.67 -6.69
CA ILE A 187 -7.90 6.45 -5.47
C ILE A 187 -6.45 6.21 -5.87
N ILE A 188 -5.55 6.96 -5.26
CA ILE A 188 -4.12 6.89 -5.55
C ILE A 188 -3.35 6.93 -4.23
N TYR A 189 -2.45 5.97 -4.04
CA TYR A 189 -1.47 5.93 -2.97
C TYR A 189 -0.07 6.17 -3.53
N PHE A 190 0.70 7.05 -2.90
CA PHE A 190 2.12 7.21 -3.16
C PHE A 190 2.92 7.29 -1.88
N ALA A 191 4.06 6.59 -1.84
CA ALA A 191 5.06 6.77 -0.80
C ALA A 191 5.65 8.19 -0.90
N LYS A 192 5.70 8.88 0.23
CA LYS A 192 6.25 10.24 0.37
C LYS A 192 7.60 10.22 1.07
N LYS A 193 7.78 9.31 2.03
CA LYS A 193 8.99 9.18 2.82
C LYS A 193 9.26 7.72 3.13
N ILE A 194 10.51 7.31 3.06
CA ILE A 194 10.96 5.96 3.40
C ILE A 194 12.07 6.11 4.45
N GLU A 195 11.91 5.45 5.59
CA GLU A 195 12.82 5.46 6.71
C GLU A 195 13.31 4.03 6.94
N VAL A 196 14.62 3.83 6.83
CA VAL A 196 15.26 2.54 7.13
C VAL A 196 15.47 2.47 8.63
N ILE A 197 14.59 1.79 9.32
CA ILE A 197 14.58 1.63 10.77
C ILE A 197 14.31 0.17 11.15
N MET A 198 14.68 -0.21 12.36
CA MET A 198 14.26 -1.46 12.98
C MET A 198 13.01 -1.18 13.84
N PRO A 199 11.80 -1.49 13.39
CA PRO A 199 10.60 -1.25 14.19
C PRO A 199 10.57 -2.17 15.41
N LYS A 200 10.07 -1.66 16.53
CA LYS A 200 9.80 -2.50 17.70
C LYS A 200 8.61 -3.42 17.38
N LYS A 201 8.52 -4.53 18.10
CA LYS A 201 7.43 -5.50 17.93
C LYS A 201 6.06 -4.84 18.10
N ASP A 202 5.92 -3.96 19.07
CA ASP A 202 4.65 -3.27 19.35
C ASP A 202 4.28 -2.22 18.29
N ASP A 203 5.25 -1.70 17.55
CA ASP A 203 4.99 -0.75 16.44
C ASP A 203 4.37 -1.42 15.21
N ILE A 204 4.56 -2.74 15.07
CA ILE A 204 4.13 -3.50 13.89
C ILE A 204 3.02 -4.51 14.21
N LEU A 205 2.78 -4.80 15.49
CA LEU A 205 1.77 -5.75 15.91
C LEU A 205 0.38 -5.09 15.90
N LEU A 206 -0.56 -5.75 15.25
CA LEU A 206 -1.99 -5.48 15.36
C LEU A 206 -2.66 -6.74 15.89
N ASP A 207 -3.40 -6.62 17.00
CA ASP A 207 -4.09 -7.73 17.64
C ASP A 207 -5.59 -7.41 17.76
N ALA A 208 -6.42 -8.42 17.59
CA ALA A 208 -7.86 -8.31 17.81
C ALA A 208 -8.23 -8.25 19.31
N GLY A 209 -7.34 -8.62 20.21
CA GLY A 209 -7.59 -8.70 21.65
C GLY A 209 -8.79 -9.59 21.96
N LYS A 210 -9.78 -9.04 22.68
CA LYS A 210 -11.04 -9.73 23.03
C LYS A 210 -12.16 -9.55 21.99
N ASN A 211 -11.88 -8.84 20.88
CA ASN A 211 -12.91 -8.60 19.87
C ASN A 211 -13.23 -9.87 19.08
N LYS A 212 -14.48 -9.97 18.64
CA LYS A 212 -14.89 -11.08 17.78
C LYS A 212 -14.19 -10.98 16.42
N VAL A 213 -13.50 -12.06 16.05
CA VAL A 213 -12.85 -12.19 14.74
C VAL A 213 -13.72 -13.04 13.84
N VAL A 214 -13.91 -12.63 12.60
CA VAL A 214 -14.63 -13.35 11.56
C VAL A 214 -13.72 -13.58 10.35
N ASN A 215 -14.07 -14.50 9.46
CA ASN A 215 -13.43 -14.60 8.16
C ASN A 215 -14.18 -13.76 7.11
N LEU A 216 -13.56 -13.50 5.98
CA LEU A 216 -14.12 -12.66 4.93
C LEU A 216 -15.42 -13.22 4.36
N LYS A 217 -15.52 -14.56 4.25
CA LYS A 217 -16.72 -15.23 3.73
C LYS A 217 -17.91 -15.04 4.68
N GLU A 218 -17.71 -15.31 5.96
CA GLU A 218 -18.74 -15.10 7.00
C GLU A 218 -19.22 -13.65 7.05
N LEU A 219 -18.29 -12.68 6.92
CA LEU A 219 -18.65 -11.27 6.89
C LEU A 219 -19.49 -10.92 5.67
N ARG A 220 -19.11 -11.43 4.49
CA ARG A 220 -19.87 -11.23 3.24
C ARG A 220 -21.29 -11.78 3.35
N GLU A 221 -21.42 -13.02 3.78
CA GLU A 221 -22.72 -13.68 3.95
C GLU A 221 -23.63 -12.93 4.93
N LYS A 222 -23.05 -12.46 6.05
CA LYS A 222 -23.78 -11.65 7.03
C LYS A 222 -24.26 -10.33 6.46
N ILE A 223 -23.39 -9.56 5.82
CA ILE A 223 -23.74 -8.25 5.25
C ILE A 223 -24.76 -8.42 4.10
N GLU A 224 -24.60 -9.43 3.26
CA GLU A 224 -25.56 -9.71 2.19
C GLU A 224 -26.93 -10.09 2.74
N LYS A 225 -26.98 -10.91 3.78
CA LYS A 225 -28.23 -11.29 4.47
C LYS A 225 -28.92 -10.07 5.10
N ASP A 226 -28.15 -9.24 5.80
CA ASP A 226 -28.70 -8.14 6.61
C ASP A 226 -29.06 -6.91 5.75
N TYR A 227 -28.33 -6.69 4.64
CA TYR A 227 -28.41 -5.45 3.86
C TYR A 227 -28.50 -5.62 2.34
N GLY A 228 -28.34 -6.84 1.81
CA GLY A 228 -28.27 -7.10 0.36
C GLY A 228 -29.51 -6.65 -0.41
N ASN A 229 -30.68 -6.65 0.22
CA ASN A 229 -31.94 -6.20 -0.37
C ASN A 229 -32.20 -4.71 -0.22
N THR A 230 -31.28 -3.94 0.39
CA THR A 230 -31.42 -2.50 0.54
C THR A 230 -30.73 -1.74 -0.60
N PRO A 231 -31.28 -0.61 -1.09
CA PRO A 231 -30.66 0.15 -2.18
C PRO A 231 -29.24 0.63 -1.89
N TRP A 232 -28.89 0.81 -0.61
CA TRP A 232 -27.57 1.24 -0.15
C TRP A 232 -26.65 0.07 0.22
N GLY A 233 -27.20 -1.10 0.57
CA GLY A 233 -26.42 -2.25 1.03
C GLY A 233 -25.48 -2.79 -0.03
N LYS A 234 -25.92 -2.89 -1.28
CA LYS A 234 -25.07 -3.33 -2.40
C LYS A 234 -23.87 -2.40 -2.60
N ARG A 235 -24.08 -1.08 -2.50
CA ARG A 235 -23.00 -0.09 -2.63
C ARG A 235 -22.03 -0.15 -1.45
N MET A 236 -22.57 -0.26 -0.24
CA MET A 236 -21.74 -0.46 0.96
C MET A 236 -20.88 -1.71 0.82
N PHE A 237 -21.45 -2.79 0.26
CA PHE A 237 -20.73 -4.03 -0.02
C PHE A 237 -19.59 -3.81 -1.00
N ASP A 238 -19.84 -3.14 -2.14
CA ASP A 238 -18.82 -2.85 -3.15
C ASP A 238 -17.69 -1.97 -2.59
N ASP A 239 -18.02 -0.99 -1.76
CA ASP A 239 -17.03 -0.11 -1.13
C ASP A 239 -16.20 -0.83 -0.06
N LEU A 240 -16.85 -1.62 0.80
CA LEU A 240 -16.21 -2.35 1.89
C LEU A 240 -15.24 -3.42 1.38
N PHE A 241 -15.64 -4.14 0.34
CA PHE A 241 -14.87 -5.23 -0.26
C PHE A 241 -14.06 -4.81 -1.50
N ARG A 242 -13.93 -3.53 -1.73
CA ARG A 242 -13.18 -3.01 -2.90
C ARG A 242 -11.75 -3.55 -2.95
N TRP A 243 -11.08 -3.63 -1.81
CA TRP A 243 -9.68 -4.03 -1.70
C TRP A 243 -9.48 -5.47 -1.21
N LEU A 244 -10.53 -6.11 -0.72
CA LEU A 244 -10.50 -7.46 -0.13
C LEU A 244 -10.81 -8.55 -1.16
#